data_ea29148507f580ca05d12530a9f04854
#
_entry.id   ea29148507f580ca05d12530a9f04854
#
_cell.length_a   1.000
_cell.length_b   1.000
_cell.length_c   1.000
_cell.angle_alpha   90.00
_cell.angle_beta   90.00
_cell.angle_gamma   90.00
#
_symmetry.space_group_name_H-M   'P 1'
#
loop_
_entity.id
_entity.type
_entity.pdbx_description
1 polymer ?
#
loop_
_entity_poly.entity_id
_entity_poly.type
_entity_poly.pdbx_seq_one_letter_code
_entity_poly.pdbx_strand_id
1 'polypeptide(L)'
;MATLKEKIGYGFGDMSSSMFWKIFSYYLPFFYSNIFGLSLADAGLLMLVTRIWDAVSDPMMGVIADRTHTRWGKYRPYLLWIAAPFAIAGILLFTTPDMGTTGKLVWAYVTYILMMTVYTAINVPYGAMLGVMTDDSNTKTVFSSYRMFFAYGGSFIALGAWEPLCNWFKSMDYSNASSWQYAMVCIATLCFLGFLFCFSMTREHVKSVASESIGKDVKSLVRNSPWWILNGAALLSNFFNTVRGATAAYFFKDYISANAFLDFGVFNLISYAGLFLMVGEVCNMIGVALAVPLSMKFGKKSTYIISLVCLVVFSVLFFFVPNDGLGWWLMMIFQVLISICTGIVSPLIWSMYADVADYAEQKDGTSSTGLIFSSGSMAQKFGGAFAGWAVMALLAFFGYNTAENAVQTPEALDGLKYLMSFIPAAIAALSIVVVFIYPLNKTRMAAINADLKERRENLQQNNL
;
A
#
# COMPACT_ATOMS: atom_id res chain seq x y z
N MET A 1 -18.14 0.47 25.79
CA MET A 1 -18.22 -0.37 24.57
C MET A 1 -18.04 0.52 23.33
N ALA A 2 -17.19 0.12 22.41
CA ALA A 2 -16.99 0.86 21.15
C ALA A 2 -18.27 0.88 20.30
N THR A 3 -18.73 2.05 19.93
CA THR A 3 -19.97 2.24 19.16
C THR A 3 -19.76 1.92 17.70
N LEU A 4 -20.84 1.57 16.97
CA LEU A 4 -20.79 1.38 15.52
C LEU A 4 -20.29 2.66 14.82
N LYS A 5 -20.67 3.82 15.36
CA LYS A 5 -20.24 5.15 14.91
C LYS A 5 -18.72 5.30 14.93
N GLU A 6 -18.06 4.88 16.01
CA GLU A 6 -16.60 4.94 16.13
C GLU A 6 -15.89 3.98 15.17
N LYS A 7 -16.45 2.78 14.96
CA LYS A 7 -15.89 1.79 14.01
C LYS A 7 -15.92 2.32 12.57
N ILE A 8 -17.06 2.86 12.15
CA ILE A 8 -17.21 3.49 10.83
C ILE A 8 -16.28 4.70 10.72
N GLY A 9 -16.31 5.60 11.71
CA GLY A 9 -15.47 6.79 11.74
C GLY A 9 -13.98 6.46 11.63
N TYR A 10 -13.52 5.45 12.35
CA TYR A 10 -12.12 4.98 12.25
C TYR A 10 -11.82 4.44 10.85
N GLY A 11 -12.73 3.69 10.22
CA GLY A 11 -12.56 3.21 8.85
C GLY A 11 -12.36 4.33 7.83
N PHE A 12 -13.06 5.46 7.97
CA PHE A 12 -12.92 6.61 7.06
C PHE A 12 -11.50 7.23 7.06
N GLY A 13 -10.75 7.13 8.15
CA GLY A 13 -9.35 7.58 8.19
C GLY A 13 -8.47 6.80 7.22
N ASP A 14 -8.60 5.47 7.19
CA ASP A 14 -7.83 4.63 6.27
C ASP A 14 -8.39 4.68 4.83
N MET A 15 -9.70 4.86 4.67
CA MET A 15 -10.30 5.13 3.37
C MET A 15 -9.66 6.35 2.70
N SER A 16 -9.55 7.47 3.42
CA SER A 16 -8.94 8.70 2.92
C SER A 16 -7.46 8.52 2.57
N SER A 17 -6.71 7.85 3.44
CA SER A 17 -5.30 7.53 3.19
C SER A 17 -5.12 6.63 1.98
N SER A 18 -5.97 5.59 1.86
CA SER A 18 -5.90 4.60 0.79
C SER A 18 -6.30 5.18 -0.57
N MET A 19 -7.29 6.08 -0.62
CA MET A 19 -7.67 6.80 -1.84
C MET A 19 -6.46 7.53 -2.43
N PHE A 20 -5.78 8.33 -1.59
CA PHE A 20 -4.59 9.05 -2.03
C PHE A 20 -3.46 8.08 -2.40
N TRP A 21 -3.18 7.10 -1.54
CA TRP A 21 -2.06 6.18 -1.72
C TRP A 21 -2.13 5.38 -3.02
N LYS A 22 -3.31 4.97 -3.46
CA LYS A 22 -3.49 4.23 -4.72
C LYS A 22 -3.21 5.10 -5.94
N ILE A 23 -3.72 6.33 -5.97
CA ILE A 23 -3.40 7.28 -7.04
C ILE A 23 -1.91 7.58 -7.06
N PHE A 24 -1.33 7.84 -5.90
CA PHE A 24 0.08 8.07 -5.72
C PHE A 24 0.93 6.90 -6.22
N SER A 25 0.62 5.67 -5.84
CA SER A 25 1.43 4.50 -6.17
C SER A 25 1.31 4.09 -7.65
N TYR A 26 0.16 4.30 -8.28
CA TYR A 26 -0.13 3.77 -9.60
C TYR A 26 -0.04 4.82 -10.71
N TYR A 27 -0.47 6.05 -10.44
CA TYR A 27 -0.53 7.11 -11.45
C TYR A 27 0.58 8.17 -11.33
N LEU A 28 1.21 8.34 -10.16
CA LEU A 28 2.28 9.33 -10.00
C LEU A 28 3.51 9.03 -10.87
N PRO A 29 3.97 7.78 -11.05
CA PRO A 29 5.04 7.46 -12.00
C PRO A 29 4.72 7.94 -13.41
N PHE A 30 3.52 7.63 -13.88
CA PHE A 30 3.03 8.05 -15.18
C PHE A 30 2.88 9.59 -15.28
N PHE A 31 2.39 10.24 -14.24
CA PHE A 31 2.30 11.70 -14.16
C PHE A 31 3.66 12.36 -14.36
N TYR A 32 4.68 11.94 -13.61
CA TYR A 32 6.00 12.55 -13.70
C TYR A 32 6.66 12.36 -15.06
N SER A 33 6.53 11.19 -15.67
CA SER A 33 7.15 10.91 -16.97
C SER A 33 6.36 11.50 -18.14
N ASN A 34 5.05 11.29 -18.20
CA ASN A 34 4.24 11.57 -19.39
C ASN A 34 3.48 12.90 -19.34
N ILE A 35 3.18 13.44 -18.16
CA ILE A 35 2.40 14.69 -18.02
C ILE A 35 3.29 15.83 -17.54
N PHE A 36 4.06 15.60 -16.49
CA PHE A 36 4.97 16.61 -15.91
C PHE A 36 6.22 16.83 -16.77
N GLY A 37 6.67 15.79 -17.48
CA GLY A 37 7.77 15.84 -18.44
C GLY A 37 9.16 15.71 -17.83
N LEU A 38 9.32 14.95 -16.73
CA LEU A 38 10.63 14.54 -16.23
C LEU A 38 11.18 13.37 -17.05
N SER A 39 12.51 13.26 -17.12
CA SER A 39 13.13 12.05 -17.65
C SER A 39 12.79 10.84 -16.77
N LEU A 40 12.77 9.63 -17.36
CA LEU A 40 12.52 8.39 -16.61
C LEU A 40 13.58 8.19 -15.51
N ALA A 41 14.83 8.59 -15.76
CA ALA A 41 15.90 8.51 -14.78
C ALA A 41 15.66 9.45 -13.60
N ASP A 42 15.29 10.71 -13.85
CA ASP A 42 14.99 11.70 -12.81
C ASP A 42 13.76 11.30 -11.99
N ALA A 43 12.70 10.83 -12.66
CA ALA A 43 11.50 10.34 -11.99
C ALA A 43 11.78 9.11 -11.11
N GLY A 44 12.60 8.18 -11.59
CA GLY A 44 13.02 7.01 -10.81
C GLY A 44 13.87 7.39 -9.60
N LEU A 45 14.84 8.28 -9.77
CA LEU A 45 15.69 8.77 -8.68
C LEU A 45 14.87 9.53 -7.63
N LEU A 46 13.94 10.38 -8.06
CA LEU A 46 13.00 11.09 -7.21
C LEU A 46 12.23 10.13 -6.31
N MET A 47 11.68 9.05 -6.87
CA MET A 47 10.94 8.04 -6.12
C MET A 47 11.81 7.29 -5.12
N LEU A 48 13.05 7.01 -5.45
CA LEU A 48 13.97 6.30 -4.55
C LEU A 48 14.41 7.20 -3.39
N VAL A 49 14.86 8.42 -3.70
CA VAL A 49 15.43 9.35 -2.69
C VAL A 49 14.38 9.78 -1.67
N THR A 50 13.16 10.06 -2.11
CA THR A 50 12.09 10.49 -1.20
C THR A 50 11.70 9.42 -0.19
N ARG A 51 11.96 8.14 -0.46
CA ARG A 51 11.71 7.05 0.48
C ARG A 51 12.72 6.97 1.62
N ILE A 52 13.92 7.49 1.42
CA ILE A 52 14.88 7.65 2.52
C ILE A 52 14.31 8.62 3.55
N TRP A 53 13.71 9.73 3.08
CA TRP A 53 13.02 10.68 3.95
C TRP A 53 11.83 10.04 4.69
N ASP A 54 11.03 9.22 4.00
CA ASP A 54 9.89 8.51 4.59
C ASP A 54 10.34 7.58 5.75
N ALA A 55 11.45 6.86 5.56
CA ALA A 55 12.02 6.00 6.59
C ALA A 55 12.50 6.73 7.84
N VAL A 56 12.96 7.99 7.68
CA VAL A 56 13.41 8.84 8.79
C VAL A 56 12.23 9.54 9.46
N SER A 57 11.26 10.00 8.70
CA SER A 57 10.13 10.79 9.20
C SER A 57 9.13 9.97 10.03
N ASP A 58 8.96 8.66 9.74
CA ASP A 58 8.03 7.80 10.48
C ASP A 58 8.39 7.69 11.99
N PRO A 59 9.62 7.33 12.38
CA PRO A 59 10.01 7.29 13.79
C PRO A 59 9.96 8.68 14.47
N MET A 60 10.36 9.73 13.75
CA MET A 60 10.29 11.10 14.26
C MET A 60 8.85 11.48 14.61
N MET A 61 7.91 11.18 13.71
CA MET A 61 6.49 11.46 13.92
C MET A 61 5.91 10.63 15.05
N GLY A 62 6.33 9.37 15.21
CA GLY A 62 5.97 8.53 16.34
C GLY A 62 6.33 9.17 17.68
N VAL A 63 7.57 9.66 17.81
CA VAL A 63 8.05 10.36 19.03
C VAL A 63 7.27 11.66 19.27
N ILE A 64 7.00 12.46 18.23
CA ILE A 64 6.23 13.71 18.34
C ILE A 64 4.80 13.40 18.81
N ALA A 65 4.14 12.43 18.18
CA ALA A 65 2.78 12.04 18.51
C ALA A 65 2.68 11.48 19.94
N ASP A 66 3.68 10.73 20.38
CA ASP A 66 3.74 10.17 21.72
C ASP A 66 3.86 11.23 22.83
N ARG A 67 4.44 12.38 22.53
CA ARG A 67 4.60 13.52 23.45
C ARG A 67 3.48 14.53 23.37
N THR A 68 2.55 14.37 22.43
CA THR A 68 1.44 15.31 22.25
C THR A 68 0.37 15.07 23.31
N HIS A 69 -0.04 16.14 23.99
CA HIS A 69 -1.13 16.15 24.96
C HIS A 69 -2.07 17.31 24.65
N THR A 70 -3.31 17.02 24.27
CA THR A 70 -4.31 18.03 23.98
C THR A 70 -5.67 17.69 24.63
N ARG A 71 -6.57 18.67 24.61
CA ARG A 71 -7.97 18.47 25.07
C ARG A 71 -8.74 17.43 24.23
N TRP A 72 -8.28 17.13 23.01
CA TRP A 72 -8.92 16.18 22.10
C TRP A 72 -8.30 14.78 22.15
N GLY A 73 -7.25 14.58 22.94
CA GLY A 73 -6.47 13.35 23.03
C GLY A 73 -5.03 13.54 22.59
N LYS A 74 -4.34 12.42 22.39
CA LYS A 74 -2.92 12.34 22.04
C LYS A 74 -2.72 12.26 20.51
N TYR A 75 -3.45 11.38 19.84
CA TYR A 75 -3.29 11.07 18.41
C TYR A 75 -4.37 11.70 17.53
N ARG A 76 -5.59 11.78 18.06
CA ARG A 76 -6.75 12.31 17.34
C ARG A 76 -6.59 13.75 16.81
N PRO A 77 -5.91 14.71 17.48
CA PRO A 77 -5.72 16.06 16.96
C PRO A 77 -5.05 16.14 15.59
N TYR A 78 -4.18 15.16 15.27
CA TYR A 78 -3.50 15.11 13.98
C TYR A 78 -4.46 14.93 12.80
N LEU A 79 -5.56 14.22 13.00
CA LEU A 79 -6.61 14.08 11.98
C LEU A 79 -7.25 15.43 11.61
N LEU A 80 -7.31 16.37 12.56
CA LEU A 80 -7.83 17.70 12.32
C LEU A 80 -6.76 18.65 11.76
N TRP A 81 -5.59 18.69 12.40
CA TRP A 81 -4.53 19.64 12.05
C TRP A 81 -3.90 19.36 10.70
N ILE A 82 -3.75 18.09 10.35
CA ILE A 82 -3.02 17.66 9.16
C ILE A 82 -3.95 17.43 7.96
N ALA A 83 -5.27 17.34 8.15
CA ALA A 83 -6.21 17.11 7.05
C ALA A 83 -6.10 18.16 5.93
N ALA A 84 -6.05 19.46 6.28
CA ALA A 84 -5.91 20.52 5.29
C ALA A 84 -4.51 20.55 4.65
N PRO A 85 -3.38 20.51 5.39
CA PRO A 85 -2.04 20.32 4.82
C PRO A 85 -1.95 19.10 3.89
N PHE A 86 -2.60 17.97 4.23
CA PHE A 86 -2.63 16.77 3.41
C PHE A 86 -3.28 17.04 2.04
N ALA A 87 -4.47 17.66 2.04
CA ALA A 87 -5.17 18.00 0.80
C ALA A 87 -4.34 18.98 -0.06
N ILE A 88 -3.78 20.03 0.54
CA ILE A 88 -2.95 21.03 -0.15
C ILE A 88 -1.69 20.37 -0.74
N ALA A 89 -0.98 19.56 0.04
CA ALA A 89 0.23 18.88 -0.44
C ALA A 89 -0.09 17.91 -1.60
N GLY A 90 -1.23 17.19 -1.54
CA GLY A 90 -1.68 16.34 -2.62
C GLY A 90 -1.95 17.12 -3.91
N ILE A 91 -2.58 18.29 -3.83
CA ILE A 91 -2.83 19.19 -4.97
C ILE A 91 -1.52 19.72 -5.55
N LEU A 92 -0.60 20.17 -4.69
CA LEU A 92 0.70 20.68 -5.12
C LEU A 92 1.54 19.61 -5.82
N LEU A 93 1.45 18.36 -5.38
CA LEU A 93 2.15 17.23 -5.97
C LEU A 93 1.76 17.00 -7.44
N PHE A 94 0.48 17.21 -7.78
CA PHE A 94 -0.05 17.10 -9.15
C PHE A 94 -0.13 18.44 -9.89
N THR A 95 0.54 19.47 -9.40
CA THR A 95 0.65 20.77 -10.07
C THR A 95 1.89 20.80 -10.95
N THR A 96 1.70 21.17 -12.22
CA THR A 96 2.81 21.33 -13.19
C THR A 96 3.07 22.84 -13.41
N PRO A 97 4.05 23.43 -12.70
CA PRO A 97 4.37 24.84 -12.89
C PRO A 97 5.08 25.07 -14.23
N ASP A 98 4.90 26.26 -14.80
CA ASP A 98 5.62 26.70 -15.98
C ASP A 98 7.04 27.18 -15.60
N MET A 99 7.96 26.23 -15.58
CA MET A 99 9.37 26.43 -15.21
C MET A 99 10.28 25.62 -16.12
N GLY A 100 11.54 26.02 -16.23
CA GLY A 100 12.56 25.21 -16.89
C GLY A 100 12.78 23.85 -16.19
N THR A 101 13.46 22.92 -16.88
CA THR A 101 13.63 21.52 -16.43
C THR A 101 14.16 21.42 -15.00
N THR A 102 15.19 22.20 -14.63
CA THR A 102 15.72 22.22 -13.26
C THR A 102 14.70 22.70 -12.25
N GLY A 103 13.92 23.75 -12.56
CA GLY A 103 12.86 24.26 -11.68
C GLY A 103 11.77 23.22 -11.46
N LYS A 104 11.35 22.52 -12.50
CA LYS A 104 10.40 21.40 -12.40
C LYS A 104 10.92 20.27 -11.52
N LEU A 105 12.19 19.89 -11.65
CA LEU A 105 12.80 18.85 -10.83
C LEU A 105 12.83 19.25 -9.36
N VAL A 106 13.25 20.48 -9.03
CA VAL A 106 13.22 21.01 -7.66
C VAL A 106 11.79 21.02 -7.11
N TRP A 107 10.82 21.48 -7.88
CA TRP A 107 9.41 21.46 -7.51
C TRP A 107 8.92 20.04 -7.18
N ALA A 108 9.26 19.07 -8.01
CA ALA A 108 8.88 17.67 -7.81
C ALA A 108 9.46 17.13 -6.49
N TYR A 109 10.75 17.38 -6.20
CA TYR A 109 11.36 16.97 -4.92
C TYR A 109 10.70 17.63 -3.72
N VAL A 110 10.50 18.94 -3.75
CA VAL A 110 9.90 19.69 -2.63
C VAL A 110 8.48 19.23 -2.36
N THR A 111 7.65 19.13 -3.39
CA THR A 111 6.24 18.73 -3.22
C THR A 111 6.11 17.26 -2.82
N TYR A 112 6.98 16.38 -3.32
CA TYR A 112 6.97 14.97 -2.93
C TYR A 112 7.41 14.79 -1.47
N ILE A 113 8.52 15.42 -1.05
CA ILE A 113 8.98 15.37 0.35
C ILE A 113 7.92 15.96 1.29
N LEU A 114 7.32 17.10 0.91
CA LEU A 114 6.22 17.70 1.66
C LEU A 114 5.06 16.74 1.81
N MET A 115 4.63 16.11 0.72
CA MET A 115 3.51 15.16 0.74
C MET A 115 3.82 13.95 1.62
N MET A 116 5.02 13.37 1.55
CA MET A 116 5.41 12.25 2.41
C MET A 116 5.46 12.65 3.88
N THR A 117 5.98 13.84 4.19
CA THR A 117 5.99 14.37 5.57
C THR A 117 4.57 14.49 6.13
N VAL A 118 3.67 15.07 5.36
CA VAL A 118 2.27 15.25 5.76
C VAL A 118 1.53 13.92 5.84
N TYR A 119 1.80 13.00 4.90
CA TYR A 119 1.25 11.65 4.91
C TYR A 119 1.65 10.89 6.19
N THR A 120 2.93 10.91 6.55
CA THR A 120 3.45 10.35 7.81
C THR A 120 2.81 11.03 9.04
N ALA A 121 2.70 12.36 9.00
CA ALA A 121 2.14 13.15 10.11
C ALA A 121 0.66 12.83 10.41
N ILE A 122 -0.11 12.33 9.46
CA ILE A 122 -1.48 11.90 9.70
C ILE A 122 -1.59 10.38 9.95
N ASN A 123 -0.84 9.57 9.21
CA ASN A 123 -0.99 8.10 9.25
C ASN A 123 -0.35 7.45 10.47
N VAL A 124 0.80 7.94 10.95
CA VAL A 124 1.46 7.38 12.14
C VAL A 124 0.59 7.58 13.40
N PRO A 125 0.11 8.80 13.72
CA PRO A 125 -0.83 8.98 14.84
C PRO A 125 -2.15 8.24 14.64
N TYR A 126 -2.69 8.21 13.41
CA TYR A 126 -3.92 7.46 13.12
C TYR A 126 -3.76 5.97 13.41
N GLY A 127 -2.65 5.35 13.00
CA GLY A 127 -2.36 3.95 13.30
C GLY A 127 -2.24 3.69 14.81
N ALA A 128 -1.53 4.58 15.53
CA ALA A 128 -1.35 4.50 16.98
C ALA A 128 -2.65 4.73 17.77
N MET A 129 -3.60 5.47 17.20
CA MET A 129 -4.89 5.80 17.85
C MET A 129 -5.69 4.54 18.20
N LEU A 130 -5.56 3.45 17.45
CA LEU A 130 -6.23 2.18 17.77
C LEU A 130 -5.91 1.68 19.18
N GLY A 131 -4.66 1.87 19.63
CA GLY A 131 -4.21 1.45 20.94
C GLY A 131 -4.89 2.20 22.11
N VAL A 132 -5.38 3.41 21.86
CA VAL A 132 -6.03 4.28 22.86
C VAL A 132 -7.54 4.38 22.69
N MET A 133 -8.11 3.83 21.61
CA MET A 133 -9.56 3.75 21.42
C MET A 133 -10.21 2.64 22.25
N THR A 134 -9.50 1.54 22.50
CA THR A 134 -9.98 0.42 23.30
C THR A 134 -8.80 -0.39 23.85
N ASP A 135 -8.97 -0.99 25.00
CA ASP A 135 -8.05 -1.97 25.60
C ASP A 135 -8.40 -3.43 25.24
N ASP A 136 -9.64 -3.68 24.82
CA ASP A 136 -10.11 -5.01 24.46
C ASP A 136 -9.56 -5.47 23.08
N SER A 137 -8.82 -6.58 23.11
CA SER A 137 -8.19 -7.18 21.92
C SER A 137 -9.19 -7.58 20.82
N ASN A 138 -10.37 -8.07 21.20
CA ASN A 138 -11.40 -8.45 20.24
C ASN A 138 -11.97 -7.21 19.54
N THR A 139 -12.23 -6.16 20.31
CA THR A 139 -12.68 -4.88 19.76
C THR A 139 -11.63 -4.24 18.84
N LYS A 140 -10.33 -4.34 19.17
CA LYS A 140 -9.24 -3.91 18.27
C LYS A 140 -9.28 -4.65 16.94
N THR A 141 -9.52 -5.96 16.96
CA THR A 141 -9.66 -6.77 15.73
C THR A 141 -10.86 -6.31 14.89
N VAL A 142 -11.99 -6.01 15.52
CA VAL A 142 -13.16 -5.47 14.82
C VAL A 142 -12.85 -4.11 14.19
N PHE A 143 -12.20 -3.18 14.89
CA PHE A 143 -11.76 -1.90 14.33
C PHE A 143 -10.83 -2.10 13.12
N SER A 144 -9.88 -3.02 13.21
CA SER A 144 -8.97 -3.35 12.11
C SER A 144 -9.71 -3.91 10.89
N SER A 145 -10.75 -4.72 11.10
CA SER A 145 -11.59 -5.24 10.01
C SER A 145 -12.36 -4.11 9.30
N TYR A 146 -12.98 -3.19 10.05
CA TYR A 146 -13.61 -2.00 9.48
C TYR A 146 -12.60 -1.15 8.72
N ARG A 147 -11.44 -0.90 9.30
CA ARG A 147 -10.32 -0.19 8.67
C ARG A 147 -9.98 -0.78 7.31
N MET A 148 -9.73 -2.09 7.22
CA MET A 148 -9.39 -2.76 5.95
C MET A 148 -10.53 -2.67 4.92
N PHE A 149 -11.78 -2.90 5.35
CA PHE A 149 -12.93 -2.79 4.45
C PHE A 149 -13.02 -1.39 3.82
N PHE A 150 -12.90 -0.34 4.63
CA PHE A 150 -12.94 1.04 4.16
C PHE A 150 -11.71 1.41 3.31
N ALA A 151 -10.52 0.87 3.61
CA ALA A 151 -9.31 1.07 2.83
C ALA A 151 -9.47 0.55 1.39
N TYR A 152 -9.96 -0.67 1.22
CA TYR A 152 -10.23 -1.24 -0.11
C TYR A 152 -11.37 -0.49 -0.81
N GLY A 153 -12.43 -0.12 -0.09
CA GLY A 153 -13.52 0.71 -0.62
C GLY A 153 -13.01 2.06 -1.13
N GLY A 154 -12.14 2.72 -0.38
CA GLY A 154 -11.48 3.97 -0.80
C GLY A 154 -10.60 3.77 -2.02
N SER A 155 -9.81 2.71 -2.06
CA SER A 155 -8.99 2.35 -3.22
C SER A 155 -9.84 2.15 -4.47
N PHE A 156 -10.94 1.41 -4.36
CA PHE A 156 -11.87 1.19 -5.45
C PHE A 156 -12.47 2.50 -5.98
N ILE A 157 -12.94 3.38 -5.08
CA ILE A 157 -13.50 4.69 -5.44
C ILE A 157 -12.44 5.55 -6.15
N ALA A 158 -11.23 5.63 -5.59
CA ALA A 158 -10.17 6.46 -6.16
C ALA A 158 -9.75 6.00 -7.56
N LEU A 159 -9.53 4.70 -7.75
CA LEU A 159 -9.14 4.14 -9.05
C LEU A 159 -10.26 4.27 -10.09
N GLY A 160 -11.52 4.09 -9.67
CA GLY A 160 -12.67 4.22 -10.55
C GLY A 160 -13.00 5.67 -10.91
N ALA A 161 -12.71 6.62 -10.02
CA ALA A 161 -13.01 8.02 -10.25
C ALA A 161 -11.89 8.78 -10.95
N TRP A 162 -10.62 8.33 -10.86
CA TRP A 162 -9.45 9.08 -11.29
C TRP A 162 -9.49 9.47 -12.77
N GLU A 163 -9.53 8.48 -13.65
CA GLU A 163 -9.51 8.74 -15.08
C GLU A 163 -10.78 9.41 -15.61
N PRO A 164 -12.00 9.03 -15.17
CA PRO A 164 -13.20 9.79 -15.49
C PRO A 164 -13.11 11.27 -15.12
N LEU A 165 -12.56 11.60 -13.95
CA LEU A 165 -12.35 13.00 -13.55
C LEU A 165 -11.34 13.70 -14.47
N CYS A 166 -10.21 13.07 -14.77
CA CYS A 166 -9.23 13.62 -15.71
C CYS A 166 -9.84 13.88 -17.09
N ASN A 167 -10.61 12.91 -17.62
CA ASN A 167 -11.26 13.04 -18.93
C ASN A 167 -12.38 14.08 -18.91
N TRP A 168 -13.13 14.19 -17.82
CA TRP A 168 -14.17 15.20 -17.67
C TRP A 168 -13.60 16.61 -17.71
N PHE A 169 -12.50 16.89 -16.98
CA PHE A 169 -11.83 18.19 -17.07
C PHE A 169 -11.21 18.44 -18.43
N LYS A 170 -10.66 17.40 -19.07
CA LYS A 170 -10.14 17.50 -20.44
C LYS A 170 -11.24 17.85 -21.47
N SER A 171 -12.46 17.35 -21.29
CA SER A 171 -13.63 17.68 -22.12
C SER A 171 -14.10 19.14 -21.94
N MET A 172 -13.64 19.84 -20.90
CA MET A 172 -13.87 21.26 -20.66
C MET A 172 -12.73 22.15 -21.20
N ASP A 173 -11.94 21.65 -22.15
CA ASP A 173 -10.79 22.33 -22.79
C ASP A 173 -9.62 22.69 -21.85
N TYR A 174 -9.54 22.05 -20.67
CA TYR A 174 -8.35 22.17 -19.86
C TYR A 174 -7.17 21.35 -20.43
N SER A 175 -5.94 21.86 -20.22
CA SER A 175 -4.73 21.11 -20.59
C SER A 175 -4.66 19.78 -19.85
N ASN A 176 -3.89 18.83 -20.38
CA ASN A 176 -3.73 17.51 -19.77
C ASN A 176 -3.20 17.63 -18.32
N ALA A 177 -2.20 18.51 -18.09
CA ALA A 177 -1.65 18.77 -16.76
C ALA A 177 -2.68 19.38 -15.79
N SER A 178 -3.45 20.38 -16.26
CA SER A 178 -4.50 21.00 -15.44
C SER A 178 -5.63 20.02 -15.12
N SER A 179 -5.98 19.14 -16.05
CA SER A 179 -7.01 18.11 -15.84
C SER A 179 -6.62 17.13 -14.72
N TRP A 180 -5.36 16.72 -14.67
CA TRP A 180 -4.83 15.88 -13.61
C TRP A 180 -4.81 16.60 -12.25
N GLN A 181 -4.43 17.89 -12.24
CA GLN A 181 -4.46 18.71 -11.04
C GLN A 181 -5.90 18.86 -10.50
N TYR A 182 -6.89 19.17 -11.34
CA TYR A 182 -8.28 19.33 -10.91
C TYR A 182 -8.89 17.98 -10.46
N ALA A 183 -8.56 16.88 -11.11
CA ALA A 183 -8.94 15.56 -10.63
C ALA A 183 -8.39 15.31 -9.21
N MET A 184 -7.14 15.70 -8.96
CA MET A 184 -6.54 15.59 -7.62
C MET A 184 -7.22 16.53 -6.62
N VAL A 185 -7.68 17.72 -7.01
CA VAL A 185 -8.48 18.61 -6.12
C VAL A 185 -9.74 17.89 -5.64
N CYS A 186 -10.46 17.19 -6.53
CA CYS A 186 -11.65 16.44 -6.15
C CYS A 186 -11.32 15.32 -5.14
N ILE A 187 -10.29 14.51 -5.41
CA ILE A 187 -9.87 13.43 -4.52
C ILE A 187 -9.34 13.97 -3.18
N ALA A 188 -8.51 15.01 -3.20
CA ALA A 188 -7.98 15.63 -2.00
C ALA A 188 -9.09 16.22 -1.11
N THR A 189 -10.14 16.78 -1.72
CA THR A 189 -11.32 17.27 -1.01
C THR A 189 -12.06 16.12 -0.32
N LEU A 190 -12.24 14.99 -1.00
CA LEU A 190 -12.84 13.79 -0.39
C LEU A 190 -11.99 13.25 0.76
N CYS A 191 -10.67 13.19 0.60
CA CYS A 191 -9.76 12.78 1.67
C CYS A 191 -9.84 13.74 2.88
N PHE A 192 -9.86 15.05 2.64
CA PHE A 192 -10.02 16.06 3.68
C PHE A 192 -11.31 15.86 4.48
N LEU A 193 -12.44 15.72 3.80
CA LEU A 193 -13.73 15.48 4.43
C LEU A 193 -13.75 14.14 5.20
N GLY A 194 -13.13 13.10 4.66
CA GLY A 194 -13.03 11.80 5.31
C GLY A 194 -12.19 11.83 6.60
N PHE A 195 -11.09 12.58 6.64
CA PHE A 195 -10.31 12.79 7.87
C PHE A 195 -11.08 13.60 8.91
N LEU A 196 -11.79 14.66 8.51
CA LEU A 196 -12.66 15.41 9.41
C LEU A 196 -13.78 14.56 9.97
N PHE A 197 -14.38 13.69 9.12
CA PHE A 197 -15.40 12.74 9.56
C PHE A 197 -14.81 11.75 10.57
N CYS A 198 -13.62 11.18 10.30
CA CYS A 198 -12.92 10.31 11.23
C CYS A 198 -12.67 11.02 12.57
N PHE A 199 -12.17 12.25 12.55
CA PHE A 199 -11.98 13.06 13.76
C PHE A 199 -13.29 13.26 14.54
N SER A 200 -14.40 13.55 13.86
CA SER A 200 -15.69 13.84 14.52
C SER A 200 -16.31 12.61 15.16
N MET A 201 -16.09 11.42 14.58
CA MET A 201 -16.72 10.16 14.96
C MET A 201 -15.92 9.33 15.97
N THR A 202 -14.60 9.57 16.08
CA THR A 202 -13.72 8.78 16.96
C THR A 202 -13.43 9.50 18.28
N ARG A 203 -13.12 8.74 19.33
CA ARG A 203 -12.67 9.26 20.63
C ARG A 203 -11.58 8.35 21.21
N GLU A 204 -10.68 8.94 21.99
CA GLU A 204 -9.68 8.21 22.77
C GLU A 204 -10.24 7.92 24.15
N HIS A 205 -10.28 6.64 24.55
CA HIS A 205 -10.87 6.20 25.81
C HIS A 205 -9.83 5.69 26.81
N VAL A 206 -8.66 5.26 26.33
CA VAL A 206 -7.60 4.64 27.12
C VAL A 206 -6.39 5.56 27.22
N LYS A 207 -5.88 5.78 28.41
CA LYS A 207 -4.61 6.50 28.61
C LYS A 207 -3.45 5.56 28.29
N SER A 208 -2.64 5.89 27.31
CA SER A 208 -1.44 5.14 26.96
C SER A 208 -0.35 5.36 28.01
N VAL A 209 0.23 4.29 28.51
CA VAL A 209 1.46 4.33 29.33
C VAL A 209 2.65 4.32 28.39
N ALA A 210 3.63 5.21 28.60
CA ALA A 210 4.84 5.27 27.79
C ALA A 210 5.67 3.99 27.92
N SER A 211 6.17 3.46 26.79
CA SER A 211 7.03 2.28 26.75
C SER A 211 8.40 2.57 27.37
N GLU A 212 8.91 1.64 28.18
CA GLU A 212 10.27 1.66 28.72
C GLU A 212 11.28 1.10 27.68
N SER A 213 12.38 1.81 27.49
CA SER A 213 13.64 1.36 26.84
C SER A 213 13.58 0.69 25.45
N ILE A 214 13.50 1.50 24.39
CA ILE A 214 13.57 1.10 22.97
C ILE A 214 14.89 0.36 22.61
N GLY A 215 16.00 0.63 23.29
CA GLY A 215 17.32 0.11 22.90
C GLY A 215 17.52 -1.41 23.07
N LYS A 216 16.88 -2.02 24.10
CA LYS A 216 16.94 -3.47 24.31
C LYS A 216 16.10 -4.21 23.28
N ASP A 217 14.95 -3.65 22.92
CA ASP A 217 14.02 -4.21 21.96
C ASP A 217 14.61 -4.27 20.54
N VAL A 218 15.33 -3.22 20.11
CA VAL A 218 16.00 -3.18 18.82
C VAL A 218 17.11 -4.27 18.74
N LYS A 219 17.88 -4.48 19.80
CA LYS A 219 18.96 -5.49 19.81
C LYS A 219 18.41 -6.92 19.74
N SER A 220 17.31 -7.21 20.41
CA SER A 220 16.62 -8.50 20.33
C SER A 220 16.08 -8.73 18.92
N LEU A 221 15.46 -7.70 18.33
CA LEU A 221 14.84 -7.75 17.00
C LEU A 221 15.88 -8.05 15.90
N VAL A 222 17.03 -7.40 15.90
CA VAL A 222 18.09 -7.61 14.89
C VAL A 222 18.62 -9.06 14.93
N ARG A 223 18.55 -9.75 16.08
CA ARG A 223 18.93 -11.16 16.24
C ARG A 223 17.80 -12.14 15.88
N ASN A 224 16.61 -11.65 15.54
CA ASN A 224 15.45 -12.47 15.23
C ASN A 224 15.43 -12.85 13.74
N SER A 225 15.94 -14.04 13.39
CA SER A 225 15.97 -14.53 11.99
C SER A 225 14.58 -14.59 11.33
N PRO A 226 13.50 -15.09 11.95
CA PRO A 226 12.13 -15.02 11.39
C PRO A 226 11.69 -13.61 10.99
N TRP A 227 12.11 -12.59 11.75
CA TRP A 227 11.81 -11.20 11.47
C TRP A 227 12.45 -10.70 10.17
N TRP A 228 13.72 -11.01 9.92
CA TRP A 228 14.41 -10.62 8.68
C TRP A 228 13.78 -11.27 7.45
N ILE A 229 13.45 -12.56 7.54
CA ILE A 229 12.78 -13.30 6.46
C ILE A 229 11.43 -12.66 6.14
N LEU A 230 10.64 -12.32 7.16
CA LEU A 230 9.32 -11.74 6.97
C LEU A 230 9.38 -10.31 6.42
N ASN A 231 10.37 -9.50 6.84
CA ASN A 231 10.60 -8.19 6.23
C ASN A 231 10.99 -8.30 4.74
N GLY A 232 11.83 -9.29 4.38
CA GLY A 232 12.13 -9.59 2.99
C GLY A 232 10.89 -9.98 2.18
N ALA A 233 10.02 -10.83 2.74
CA ALA A 233 8.77 -11.21 2.11
C ALA A 233 7.79 -10.02 1.97
N ALA A 234 7.71 -9.14 2.97
CA ALA A 234 6.88 -7.93 2.95
C ALA A 234 7.35 -6.94 1.87
N LEU A 235 8.65 -6.72 1.77
CA LEU A 235 9.28 -5.90 0.75
C LEU A 235 8.94 -6.43 -0.65
N LEU A 236 9.15 -7.73 -0.90
CA LEU A 236 8.92 -8.36 -2.20
C LEU A 236 7.43 -8.37 -2.56
N SER A 237 6.54 -8.56 -1.60
CA SER A 237 5.08 -8.51 -1.83
C SER A 237 4.64 -7.13 -2.30
N ASN A 238 5.12 -6.07 -1.66
CA ASN A 238 4.78 -4.71 -2.09
C ASN A 238 5.47 -4.32 -3.40
N PHE A 239 6.69 -4.80 -3.62
CA PHE A 239 7.40 -4.66 -4.89
C PHE A 239 6.58 -5.25 -6.05
N PHE A 240 6.09 -6.49 -5.91
CA PHE A 240 5.22 -7.15 -6.90
C PHE A 240 3.99 -6.31 -7.24
N ASN A 241 3.24 -5.90 -6.22
CA ASN A 241 2.01 -5.14 -6.39
C ASN A 241 2.25 -3.78 -7.06
N THR A 242 3.30 -3.07 -6.65
CA THR A 242 3.62 -1.75 -7.17
C THR A 242 4.10 -1.81 -8.61
N VAL A 243 4.93 -2.78 -9.00
CA VAL A 243 5.37 -2.95 -10.39
C VAL A 243 4.16 -3.13 -11.31
N ARG A 244 3.26 -4.06 -10.99
CA ARG A 244 2.06 -4.30 -11.80
C ARG A 244 1.13 -3.08 -11.85
N GLY A 245 0.86 -2.47 -10.70
CA GLY A 245 -0.03 -1.32 -10.59
C GLY A 245 0.50 -0.09 -11.33
N ALA A 246 1.78 0.24 -11.14
CA ALA A 246 2.40 1.39 -11.82
C ALA A 246 2.56 1.18 -13.32
N THR A 247 2.78 -0.06 -13.78
CA THR A 247 2.92 -0.37 -15.20
C THR A 247 1.57 -0.37 -15.92
N ALA A 248 0.46 -0.60 -15.23
CA ALA A 248 -0.85 -0.72 -15.86
C ALA A 248 -1.21 0.49 -16.73
N ALA A 249 -0.94 1.73 -16.26
CA ALA A 249 -1.24 2.94 -17.02
C ALA A 249 -0.48 2.99 -18.37
N TYR A 250 0.80 2.62 -18.36
CA TYR A 250 1.62 2.55 -19.57
C TYR A 250 1.17 1.42 -20.50
N PHE A 251 0.91 0.24 -19.93
CA PHE A 251 0.53 -0.95 -20.68
C PHE A 251 -0.79 -0.76 -21.44
N PHE A 252 -1.81 -0.23 -20.78
CA PHE A 252 -3.11 0.00 -21.42
C PHE A 252 -3.11 1.20 -22.36
N LYS A 253 -2.24 2.20 -22.13
CA LYS A 253 -2.09 3.32 -23.08
C LYS A 253 -1.48 2.86 -24.42
N ASP A 254 -0.37 2.14 -24.38
CA ASP A 254 0.47 1.96 -25.55
C ASP A 254 0.43 0.53 -26.12
N TYR A 255 0.27 -0.52 -25.29
CA TYR A 255 0.23 -1.90 -25.75
C TYR A 255 -1.15 -2.32 -26.26
N ILE A 256 -2.22 -1.98 -25.55
CA ILE A 256 -3.61 -2.37 -25.93
C ILE A 256 -4.23 -1.41 -26.95
N SER A 257 -3.53 -0.33 -27.32
CA SER A 257 -4.02 0.71 -28.24
C SER A 257 -5.40 1.23 -27.84
N ALA A 258 -5.44 2.33 -27.16
CA ALA A 258 -6.55 2.95 -26.42
C ALA A 258 -7.85 3.26 -27.20
N ASN A 259 -8.05 2.75 -28.41
CA ASN A 259 -9.25 2.99 -29.21
C ASN A 259 -10.44 2.05 -28.88
N ALA A 260 -10.24 1.09 -28.00
CA ALA A 260 -11.29 0.18 -27.57
C ALA A 260 -11.77 0.54 -26.14
N PHE A 261 -12.53 1.61 -26.00
CA PHE A 261 -13.36 1.79 -24.81
C PHE A 261 -14.49 0.77 -24.87
N LEU A 262 -14.65 0.00 -23.78
CA LEU A 262 -15.85 -0.80 -23.61
C LEU A 262 -17.05 0.17 -23.44
N ASP A 263 -17.99 0.10 -24.37
CA ASP A 263 -19.20 0.89 -24.30
C ASP A 263 -20.18 0.24 -23.33
N PHE A 264 -20.09 0.64 -22.07
CA PHE A 264 -21.06 0.25 -21.04
C PHE A 264 -22.15 1.33 -20.85
N GLY A 265 -22.43 2.15 -21.82
CA GLY A 265 -23.43 3.22 -21.76
C GLY A 265 -23.05 4.32 -20.75
N VAL A 266 -23.45 4.21 -19.51
CA VAL A 266 -23.18 5.20 -18.44
C VAL A 266 -21.69 5.22 -18.03
N PHE A 267 -20.93 4.16 -18.31
CA PHE A 267 -19.53 3.98 -17.89
C PHE A 267 -18.49 4.21 -19.00
N ASN A 268 -18.84 4.88 -20.08
CA ASN A 268 -17.91 5.22 -21.18
C ASN A 268 -16.72 6.09 -20.77
N LEU A 269 -16.63 6.47 -19.49
CA LEU A 269 -15.56 7.29 -18.94
C LEU A 269 -14.45 6.50 -18.23
N ILE A 270 -14.64 5.19 -17.99
CA ILE A 270 -13.65 4.37 -17.31
C ILE A 270 -12.73 3.71 -18.34
N SER A 271 -11.42 3.98 -18.25
CA SER A 271 -10.42 3.36 -19.13
C SER A 271 -10.22 1.87 -18.78
N TYR A 272 -9.57 1.16 -19.70
CA TYR A 272 -9.15 -0.22 -19.45
C TYR A 272 -8.22 -0.36 -18.25
N ALA A 273 -7.30 0.59 -18.05
CA ALA A 273 -6.40 0.59 -16.90
C ALA A 273 -7.17 0.76 -15.59
N GLY A 274 -8.06 1.74 -15.53
CA GLY A 274 -8.90 1.98 -14.36
C GLY A 274 -9.77 0.77 -14.01
N LEU A 275 -10.47 0.19 -15.01
CA LEU A 275 -11.29 -1.01 -14.80
C LEU A 275 -10.46 -2.21 -14.32
N PHE A 276 -9.30 -2.44 -14.93
CA PHE A 276 -8.38 -3.50 -14.56
C PHE A 276 -7.94 -3.39 -13.09
N LEU A 277 -7.58 -2.19 -12.65
CA LEU A 277 -7.15 -1.92 -11.28
C LEU A 277 -8.32 -2.03 -10.29
N MET A 278 -9.51 -1.51 -10.64
CA MET A 278 -10.72 -1.60 -9.81
C MET A 278 -11.14 -3.05 -9.56
N VAL A 279 -11.18 -3.86 -10.61
CA VAL A 279 -11.49 -5.29 -10.49
C VAL A 279 -10.46 -5.98 -9.59
N GLY A 280 -9.20 -5.59 -9.70
CA GLY A 280 -8.13 -6.05 -8.81
C GLY A 280 -8.44 -5.79 -7.34
N GLU A 281 -8.90 -4.60 -6.97
CA GLU A 281 -9.21 -4.25 -5.57
C GLU A 281 -10.40 -5.06 -5.02
N VAL A 282 -11.45 -5.27 -5.81
CA VAL A 282 -12.59 -6.12 -5.41
C VAL A 282 -12.14 -7.56 -5.20
N CYS A 283 -11.31 -8.08 -6.09
CA CYS A 283 -10.79 -9.44 -5.98
C CYS A 283 -9.79 -9.63 -4.82
N ASN A 284 -9.03 -8.57 -4.48
CA ASN A 284 -8.23 -8.54 -3.25
C ASN A 284 -9.11 -8.71 -2.01
N MET A 285 -10.27 -8.05 -1.94
CA MET A 285 -11.22 -8.22 -0.81
C MET A 285 -11.70 -9.66 -0.68
N ILE A 286 -11.98 -10.32 -1.80
CA ILE A 286 -12.34 -11.75 -1.82
C ILE A 286 -11.16 -12.59 -1.31
N GLY A 287 -9.96 -12.31 -1.78
CA GLY A 287 -8.74 -12.99 -1.32
C GLY A 287 -8.52 -12.87 0.19
N VAL A 288 -8.71 -11.68 0.76
CA VAL A 288 -8.64 -11.45 2.22
C VAL A 288 -9.64 -12.33 2.98
N ALA A 289 -10.87 -12.44 2.49
CA ALA A 289 -11.88 -13.31 3.11
C ALA A 289 -11.49 -14.80 3.05
N LEU A 290 -10.82 -15.22 1.98
CA LEU A 290 -10.36 -16.60 1.80
C LEU A 290 -9.10 -16.93 2.62
N ALA A 291 -8.31 -15.94 3.03
CA ALA A 291 -7.05 -16.15 3.74
C ALA A 291 -7.24 -16.91 5.07
N VAL A 292 -8.29 -16.58 5.83
CA VAL A 292 -8.55 -17.19 7.15
C VAL A 292 -8.87 -18.69 7.00
N PRO A 293 -9.89 -19.13 6.25
CA PRO A 293 -10.22 -20.53 6.14
C PRO A 293 -9.08 -21.37 5.52
N LEU A 294 -8.36 -20.83 4.55
CA LEU A 294 -7.22 -21.51 3.94
C LEU A 294 -6.05 -21.67 4.92
N SER A 295 -5.72 -20.61 5.68
CA SER A 295 -4.65 -20.69 6.67
C SER A 295 -4.98 -21.62 7.85
N MET A 296 -6.24 -21.72 8.25
CA MET A 296 -6.66 -22.69 9.26
C MET A 296 -6.47 -24.12 8.78
N LYS A 297 -6.77 -24.39 7.51
CA LYS A 297 -6.66 -25.74 6.92
C LYS A 297 -5.21 -26.13 6.67
N PHE A 298 -4.45 -25.32 5.97
CA PHE A 298 -3.10 -25.65 5.46
C PHE A 298 -1.95 -25.05 6.30
N GLY A 299 -2.25 -24.12 7.21
CA GLY A 299 -1.26 -23.31 7.94
C GLY A 299 -0.84 -22.06 7.15
N LYS A 300 -0.44 -21.00 7.87
CA LYS A 300 -0.11 -19.68 7.29
C LYS A 300 1.01 -19.76 6.25
N LYS A 301 2.15 -20.40 6.59
CA LYS A 301 3.31 -20.55 5.70
C LYS A 301 2.94 -21.29 4.40
N SER A 302 2.25 -22.43 4.49
CA SER A 302 1.88 -23.21 3.31
C SER A 302 0.90 -22.47 2.42
N THR A 303 -0.13 -21.82 3.00
CA THR A 303 -1.09 -21.00 2.26
C THR A 303 -0.40 -19.84 1.54
N TYR A 304 0.55 -19.17 2.20
CA TYR A 304 1.36 -18.10 1.61
C TYR A 304 2.13 -18.60 0.39
N ILE A 305 2.88 -19.72 0.52
CA ILE A 305 3.66 -20.30 -0.58
C ILE A 305 2.77 -20.77 -1.73
N ILE A 306 1.64 -21.44 -1.46
CA ILE A 306 0.70 -21.89 -2.51
C ILE A 306 0.18 -20.67 -3.28
N SER A 307 -0.21 -19.61 -2.60
CA SER A 307 -0.68 -18.37 -3.25
C SER A 307 0.40 -17.73 -4.13
N LEU A 308 1.66 -17.72 -3.68
CA LEU A 308 2.78 -17.22 -4.49
C LEU A 308 3.07 -18.10 -5.71
N VAL A 309 2.97 -19.43 -5.58
CA VAL A 309 3.12 -20.35 -6.74
C VAL A 309 2.03 -20.07 -7.78
N CYS A 310 0.78 -19.90 -7.35
CA CYS A 310 -0.31 -19.50 -8.26
C CYS A 310 -0.03 -18.12 -8.91
N LEU A 311 0.49 -17.16 -8.14
CA LEU A 311 0.90 -15.85 -8.66
C LEU A 311 1.95 -15.96 -9.77
N VAL A 312 2.99 -16.79 -9.56
CA VAL A 312 4.03 -17.04 -10.59
C VAL A 312 3.40 -17.60 -11.85
N VAL A 313 2.58 -18.67 -11.71
CA VAL A 313 1.94 -19.33 -12.86
C VAL A 313 1.05 -18.34 -13.63
N PHE A 314 0.15 -17.63 -12.96
CA PHE A 314 -0.76 -16.70 -13.63
C PHE A 314 -0.03 -15.50 -14.22
N SER A 315 1.04 -15.00 -13.59
CA SER A 315 1.84 -13.92 -14.14
C SER A 315 2.62 -14.35 -15.39
N VAL A 316 3.15 -15.57 -15.42
CA VAL A 316 3.80 -16.12 -16.62
C VAL A 316 2.79 -16.31 -17.74
N LEU A 317 1.62 -16.88 -17.43
CA LEU A 317 0.57 -17.09 -18.44
C LEU A 317 0.03 -15.77 -19.01
N PHE A 318 0.03 -14.69 -18.22
CA PHE A 318 -0.36 -13.36 -18.68
C PHE A 318 0.47 -12.86 -19.88
N PHE A 319 1.74 -13.27 -19.99
CA PHE A 319 2.61 -12.91 -21.12
C PHE A 319 2.08 -13.40 -22.46
N PHE A 320 1.46 -14.56 -22.51
CA PHE A 320 1.00 -15.23 -23.74
C PHE A 320 -0.39 -14.77 -24.19
N VAL A 321 -1.00 -13.82 -23.47
CA VAL A 321 -2.33 -13.32 -23.85
C VAL A 321 -2.23 -12.49 -25.13
N PRO A 322 -3.06 -12.77 -26.16
CA PRO A 322 -3.07 -12.01 -27.41
C PRO A 322 -3.57 -10.56 -27.18
N ASN A 323 -3.16 -9.67 -28.09
CA ASN A 323 -3.59 -8.27 -28.06
C ASN A 323 -4.81 -8.07 -28.99
N ASP A 324 -5.92 -8.70 -28.65
CA ASP A 324 -7.20 -8.62 -29.36
C ASP A 324 -8.39 -8.56 -28.38
N GLY A 325 -9.60 -8.55 -28.90
CA GLY A 325 -10.81 -8.52 -28.07
C GLY A 325 -10.96 -9.72 -27.11
N LEU A 326 -10.50 -10.90 -27.50
CA LEU A 326 -10.44 -12.08 -26.63
C LEU A 326 -9.36 -11.91 -25.57
N GLY A 327 -8.21 -11.37 -25.95
CA GLY A 327 -7.07 -11.12 -25.06
C GLY A 327 -7.44 -10.19 -23.91
N TRP A 328 -8.25 -9.17 -24.13
CA TRP A 328 -8.77 -8.31 -23.07
C TRP A 328 -9.48 -9.11 -21.96
N TRP A 329 -10.41 -10.00 -22.33
CA TRP A 329 -11.13 -10.82 -21.37
C TRP A 329 -10.21 -11.80 -20.61
N LEU A 330 -9.23 -12.38 -21.31
CA LEU A 330 -8.21 -13.23 -20.69
C LEU A 330 -7.33 -12.43 -19.70
N MET A 331 -6.94 -11.21 -20.04
CA MET A 331 -6.20 -10.32 -19.13
C MET A 331 -7.01 -10.04 -17.86
N MET A 332 -8.33 -9.80 -17.99
CA MET A 332 -9.22 -9.61 -16.85
C MET A 332 -9.34 -10.86 -15.99
N ILE A 333 -9.44 -12.04 -16.59
CA ILE A 333 -9.47 -13.31 -15.85
C ILE A 333 -8.17 -13.51 -15.05
N PHE A 334 -7.01 -13.28 -15.68
CA PHE A 334 -5.74 -13.38 -14.97
C PHE A 334 -5.61 -12.31 -13.87
N GLN A 335 -6.12 -11.10 -14.08
CA GLN A 335 -6.16 -10.07 -13.05
C GLN A 335 -6.98 -10.51 -11.83
N VAL A 336 -8.16 -11.10 -12.05
CA VAL A 336 -9.00 -11.67 -10.99
C VAL A 336 -8.22 -12.73 -10.20
N LEU A 337 -7.60 -13.69 -10.88
CA LEU A 337 -6.87 -14.79 -10.25
C LEU A 337 -5.64 -14.28 -9.48
N ILE A 338 -4.86 -13.37 -10.07
CA ILE A 338 -3.68 -12.77 -9.45
C ILE A 338 -4.10 -11.97 -8.22
N SER A 339 -5.16 -11.16 -8.32
CA SER A 339 -5.63 -10.31 -7.21
C SER A 339 -6.21 -11.12 -6.05
N ILE A 340 -6.91 -12.22 -6.31
CA ILE A 340 -7.32 -13.13 -5.23
C ILE A 340 -6.09 -13.68 -4.49
N CYS A 341 -5.06 -14.10 -5.22
CA CYS A 341 -3.84 -14.62 -4.60
C CYS A 341 -3.10 -13.55 -3.78
N THR A 342 -2.98 -12.31 -4.29
CA THR A 342 -2.38 -11.19 -3.54
C THR A 342 -3.20 -10.82 -2.32
N GLY A 343 -4.53 -10.87 -2.44
CA GLY A 343 -5.46 -10.66 -1.34
C GLY A 343 -5.31 -11.70 -0.22
N ILE A 344 -5.02 -12.96 -0.55
CA ILE A 344 -4.73 -14.01 0.44
C ILE A 344 -3.40 -13.73 1.15
N VAL A 345 -2.37 -13.35 0.42
CA VAL A 345 -1.02 -13.07 0.94
C VAL A 345 -1.01 -11.91 1.94
N SER A 346 -1.77 -10.85 1.68
CA SER A 346 -1.75 -9.61 2.45
C SER A 346 -2.05 -9.77 3.95
N PRO A 347 -3.16 -10.38 4.40
CA PRO A 347 -3.42 -10.57 5.83
C PRO A 347 -2.52 -11.62 6.47
N LEU A 348 -2.03 -12.61 5.70
CA LEU A 348 -1.15 -13.65 6.21
C LEU A 348 0.19 -13.07 6.68
N ILE A 349 0.75 -12.10 5.94
CA ILE A 349 2.01 -11.47 6.31
C ILE A 349 1.90 -10.76 7.66
N TRP A 350 0.81 -10.02 7.89
CA TRP A 350 0.55 -9.34 9.16
C TRP A 350 0.31 -10.33 10.30
N SER A 351 -0.40 -11.42 10.04
CA SER A 351 -0.60 -12.50 11.01
C SER A 351 0.71 -13.23 11.35
N MET A 352 1.62 -13.37 10.39
CA MET A 352 2.95 -13.96 10.63
C MET A 352 3.86 -13.00 11.41
N TYR A 353 3.70 -11.66 11.30
CA TYR A 353 4.38 -10.72 12.19
C TYR A 353 3.96 -10.87 13.65
N ALA A 354 2.68 -11.18 13.92
CA ALA A 354 2.24 -11.53 15.27
C ALA A 354 2.93 -12.82 15.76
N ASP A 355 3.05 -13.84 14.91
CA ASP A 355 3.77 -15.09 15.25
C ASP A 355 5.26 -14.81 15.55
N VAL A 356 5.90 -13.86 14.85
CA VAL A 356 7.28 -13.43 15.14
C VAL A 356 7.37 -12.72 16.50
N ALA A 357 6.34 -11.97 16.89
CA ALA A 357 6.28 -11.32 18.19
C ALA A 357 6.15 -12.36 19.32
N ASP A 358 5.30 -13.36 19.17
CA ASP A 358 5.16 -14.46 20.12
C ASP A 358 6.45 -15.28 20.24
N TYR A 359 7.14 -15.52 19.12
CA TYR A 359 8.46 -16.18 19.12
C TYR A 359 9.53 -15.34 19.87
N ALA A 360 9.53 -14.02 19.69
CA ALA A 360 10.44 -13.14 20.41
C ALA A 360 10.16 -13.12 21.92
N GLU A 361 8.88 -13.09 22.31
CA GLU A 361 8.45 -13.16 23.72
C GLU A 361 8.89 -14.49 24.37
N GLN A 362 8.73 -15.60 23.65
CA GLN A 362 9.16 -16.91 24.14
C GLN A 362 10.67 -16.99 24.36
N LYS A 363 11.45 -16.46 23.38
CA LYS A 363 12.90 -16.61 23.35
C LYS A 363 13.63 -15.64 24.29
N ASP A 364 13.23 -14.37 24.25
CA ASP A 364 13.99 -13.27 24.88
C ASP A 364 13.22 -12.66 26.07
N GLY A 365 11.96 -13.08 26.30
CA GLY A 365 11.10 -12.53 27.37
C GLY A 365 10.67 -11.09 27.11
N THR A 366 10.88 -10.56 25.92
CA THR A 366 10.55 -9.17 25.55
C THR A 366 9.42 -9.12 24.54
N SER A 367 8.43 -8.28 24.80
CA SER A 367 7.30 -8.05 23.91
C SER A 367 7.55 -6.83 23.03
N SER A 368 8.27 -7.01 21.93
CA SER A 368 8.60 -5.94 20.96
C SER A 368 7.57 -5.81 19.83
N THR A 369 6.31 -6.10 20.09
CA THR A 369 5.24 -6.20 19.09
C THR A 369 5.13 -4.93 18.22
N GLY A 370 5.13 -3.75 18.83
CA GLY A 370 5.02 -2.48 18.11
C GLY A 370 6.18 -2.26 17.12
N LEU A 371 7.41 -2.59 17.53
CA LEU A 371 8.60 -2.45 16.70
C LEU A 371 8.60 -3.46 15.54
N ILE A 372 8.11 -4.69 15.76
CA ILE A 372 7.97 -5.73 14.73
C ILE A 372 6.98 -5.28 13.65
N PHE A 373 5.80 -4.78 14.04
CA PHE A 373 4.79 -4.32 13.09
C PHE A 373 5.21 -3.06 12.34
N SER A 374 5.86 -2.10 13.01
CA SER A 374 6.34 -0.88 12.36
C SER A 374 7.44 -1.16 11.35
N SER A 375 8.34 -2.10 11.64
CA SER A 375 9.38 -2.53 10.69
C SER A 375 8.79 -3.23 9.46
N GLY A 376 7.69 -3.99 9.63
CA GLY A 376 6.97 -4.59 8.50
C GLY A 376 6.35 -3.53 7.59
N SER A 377 5.76 -2.49 8.15
CA SER A 377 5.26 -1.34 7.38
C SER A 377 6.39 -0.65 6.62
N MET A 378 7.52 -0.42 7.27
CA MET A 378 8.72 0.16 6.65
C MET A 378 9.24 -0.70 5.50
N ALA A 379 9.32 -2.04 5.68
CA ALA A 379 9.75 -2.95 4.62
C ALA A 379 8.84 -2.88 3.39
N GLN A 380 7.52 -2.79 3.58
CA GLN A 380 6.57 -2.60 2.48
C GLN A 380 6.77 -1.26 1.76
N LYS A 381 6.99 -0.18 2.49
CA LYS A 381 7.28 1.15 1.90
C LYS A 381 8.54 1.12 1.04
N PHE A 382 9.62 0.48 1.52
CA PHE A 382 10.83 0.28 0.73
C PHE A 382 10.58 -0.58 -0.51
N GLY A 383 9.80 -1.65 -0.40
CA GLY A 383 9.40 -2.46 -1.55
C GLY A 383 8.72 -1.64 -2.65
N GLY A 384 7.78 -0.76 -2.28
CA GLY A 384 7.13 0.16 -3.21
C GLY A 384 8.08 1.18 -3.83
N ALA A 385 9.07 1.66 -3.07
CA ALA A 385 10.09 2.59 -3.55
C ALA A 385 11.01 1.96 -4.60
N PHE A 386 11.57 0.79 -4.28
CA PHE A 386 12.40 0.05 -5.22
C PHE A 386 11.59 -0.33 -6.47
N ALA A 387 10.31 -0.66 -6.33
CA ALA A 387 9.43 -0.94 -7.45
C ALA A 387 9.25 0.28 -8.37
N GLY A 388 8.96 1.44 -7.80
CA GLY A 388 8.81 2.68 -8.58
C GLY A 388 10.08 3.03 -9.37
N TRP A 389 11.24 2.96 -8.70
CA TRP A 389 12.53 3.14 -9.38
C TRP A 389 12.76 2.08 -10.45
N ALA A 390 12.52 0.80 -10.16
CA ALA A 390 12.74 -0.29 -11.10
C ALA A 390 11.86 -0.18 -12.35
N VAL A 391 10.60 0.22 -12.20
CA VAL A 391 9.70 0.47 -13.35
C VAL A 391 10.27 1.54 -14.26
N MET A 392 10.72 2.68 -13.69
CA MET A 392 11.31 3.77 -14.49
C MET A 392 12.61 3.34 -15.17
N ALA A 393 13.50 2.65 -14.46
CA ALA A 393 14.76 2.16 -14.98
C ALA A 393 14.56 1.14 -16.11
N LEU A 394 13.60 0.23 -15.95
CA LEU A 394 13.28 -0.77 -16.99
C LEU A 394 12.58 -0.16 -18.19
N LEU A 395 11.66 0.79 -18.01
CA LEU A 395 11.08 1.55 -19.12
C LEU A 395 12.16 2.28 -19.94
N ALA A 396 13.11 2.94 -19.25
CA ALA A 396 14.24 3.58 -19.90
C ALA A 396 15.15 2.57 -20.64
N PHE A 397 15.44 1.41 -20.02
CA PHE A 397 16.25 0.34 -20.62
C PHE A 397 15.62 -0.21 -21.90
N PHE A 398 14.29 -0.40 -21.93
CA PHE A 398 13.56 -0.84 -23.13
C PHE A 398 13.28 0.29 -24.13
N GLY A 399 13.77 1.51 -23.88
CA GLY A 399 13.62 2.64 -24.82
C GLY A 399 12.21 3.20 -24.92
N TYR A 400 11.41 3.11 -23.83
CA TYR A 400 10.06 3.67 -23.79
C TYR A 400 10.10 5.19 -24.02
N ASN A 401 9.35 5.67 -25.02
CA ASN A 401 9.23 7.09 -25.33
C ASN A 401 8.07 7.73 -24.59
N THR A 402 8.36 8.73 -23.75
CA THR A 402 7.38 9.42 -22.90
C THR A 402 6.66 10.57 -23.59
N ALA A 403 7.03 10.94 -24.84
CA ALA A 403 6.41 12.05 -25.57
C ALA A 403 4.92 11.78 -25.82
N GLU A 404 4.12 12.84 -25.79
CA GLU A 404 2.70 12.76 -26.08
C GLU A 404 2.49 12.24 -27.51
N ASN A 405 1.64 11.22 -27.68
CA ASN A 405 1.37 10.53 -28.94
C ASN A 405 2.59 9.83 -29.62
N ALA A 406 3.65 9.55 -28.86
CA ALA A 406 4.77 8.79 -29.37
C ALA A 406 4.35 7.36 -29.79
N VAL A 407 4.80 6.93 -30.96
CA VAL A 407 4.71 5.52 -31.36
C VAL A 407 5.83 4.76 -30.67
N GLN A 408 5.49 3.75 -29.90
CA GLN A 408 6.47 2.94 -29.15
C GLN A 408 7.16 1.94 -30.09
N THR A 409 8.43 1.66 -29.80
CA THR A 409 9.18 0.63 -30.52
C THR A 409 8.70 -0.78 -30.09
N PRO A 410 8.90 -1.82 -30.92
CA PRO A 410 8.58 -3.20 -30.50
C PRO A 410 9.27 -3.61 -29.19
N GLU A 411 10.52 -3.17 -28.99
CA GLU A 411 11.29 -3.44 -27.79
C GLU A 411 10.65 -2.79 -26.53
N ALA A 412 10.13 -1.57 -26.66
CA ALA A 412 9.42 -0.89 -25.58
C ALA A 412 8.09 -1.58 -25.24
N LEU A 413 7.36 -2.05 -26.26
CA LEU A 413 6.12 -2.81 -26.05
C LEU A 413 6.37 -4.16 -25.39
N ASP A 414 7.43 -4.87 -25.80
CA ASP A 414 7.85 -6.11 -25.12
C ASP A 414 8.29 -5.83 -23.67
N GLY A 415 8.97 -4.72 -23.43
CA GLY A 415 9.30 -4.25 -22.08
C GLY A 415 8.07 -4.09 -21.19
N LEU A 416 6.99 -3.51 -21.71
CA LEU A 416 5.72 -3.39 -20.99
C LEU A 416 5.10 -4.77 -20.68
N LYS A 417 5.18 -5.72 -21.61
CA LYS A 417 4.74 -7.11 -21.37
C LYS A 417 5.58 -7.77 -20.27
N TYR A 418 6.90 -7.60 -20.27
CA TYR A 418 7.78 -8.13 -19.22
C TYR A 418 7.45 -7.54 -17.86
N LEU A 419 7.20 -6.23 -17.78
CA LEU A 419 6.82 -5.54 -16.54
C LEU A 419 5.46 -5.98 -15.99
N MET A 420 4.54 -6.45 -16.82
CA MET A 420 3.24 -6.97 -16.39
C MET A 420 3.25 -8.49 -16.08
N SER A 421 4.29 -9.24 -16.51
CA SER A 421 4.31 -10.70 -16.49
C SER A 421 5.56 -11.29 -15.83
N PHE A 422 6.67 -11.43 -16.57
CA PHE A 422 7.87 -12.15 -16.11
C PHE A 422 8.59 -11.48 -14.95
N ILE A 423 8.64 -10.15 -14.90
CA ILE A 423 9.30 -9.41 -13.81
C ILE A 423 8.53 -9.61 -12.49
N PRO A 424 7.21 -9.41 -12.43
CA PRO A 424 6.42 -9.78 -11.26
C PRO A 424 6.53 -11.27 -10.90
N ALA A 425 6.53 -12.17 -11.90
CA ALA A 425 6.70 -13.59 -11.65
C ALA A 425 8.04 -13.93 -10.98
N ALA A 426 9.14 -13.30 -11.43
CA ALA A 426 10.45 -13.46 -10.81
C ALA A 426 10.50 -12.95 -9.37
N ILE A 427 9.86 -11.80 -9.09
CA ILE A 427 9.74 -11.25 -7.73
C ILE A 427 8.95 -12.20 -6.83
N ALA A 428 7.84 -12.75 -7.31
CA ALA A 428 7.04 -13.73 -6.57
C ALA A 428 7.81 -15.04 -6.33
N ALA A 429 8.58 -15.52 -7.33
CA ALA A 429 9.45 -16.68 -7.19
C ALA A 429 10.54 -16.44 -6.13
N LEU A 430 11.17 -15.26 -6.12
CA LEU A 430 12.13 -14.89 -5.08
C LEU A 430 11.46 -14.87 -3.69
N SER A 431 10.24 -14.37 -3.60
CA SER A 431 9.47 -14.39 -2.34
C SER A 431 9.19 -15.81 -1.85
N ILE A 432 8.93 -16.78 -2.78
CA ILE A 432 8.79 -18.20 -2.41
C ILE A 432 10.07 -18.69 -1.74
N VAL A 433 11.26 -18.41 -2.32
CA VAL A 433 12.54 -18.84 -1.76
C VAL A 433 12.74 -18.25 -0.36
N VAL A 434 12.44 -16.95 -0.18
CA VAL A 434 12.54 -16.27 1.12
C VAL A 434 11.61 -16.90 2.15
N VAL A 435 10.36 -17.16 1.80
CA VAL A 435 9.37 -17.72 2.76
C VAL A 435 9.61 -19.22 2.99
N PHE A 436 10.23 -19.92 2.05
CA PHE A 436 10.56 -21.35 2.21
C PHE A 436 11.48 -21.59 3.40
N ILE A 437 12.43 -20.70 3.64
CA ILE A 437 13.34 -20.78 4.79
C ILE A 437 12.74 -20.24 6.11
N TYR A 438 11.49 -19.71 6.09
CA TYR A 438 10.81 -19.22 7.29
C TYR A 438 10.53 -20.38 8.27
N PRO A 439 11.04 -20.30 9.53
CA PRO A 439 11.07 -21.46 10.43
C PRO A 439 9.77 -21.69 11.21
N LEU A 440 8.87 -20.70 11.28
CA LEU A 440 7.66 -20.79 12.10
C LEU A 440 6.52 -21.42 11.27
N ASN A 441 6.40 -22.73 11.39
CA ASN A 441 5.30 -23.49 10.80
C ASN A 441 4.16 -23.70 11.82
N LYS A 442 3.04 -24.30 11.40
CA LYS A 442 1.85 -24.54 12.21
C LYS A 442 2.16 -25.31 13.51
N THR A 443 2.99 -26.36 13.41
CA THR A 443 3.37 -27.19 14.57
C THR A 443 4.24 -26.44 15.58
N ARG A 444 5.22 -25.67 15.09
CA ARG A 444 6.12 -24.88 15.94
C ARG A 444 5.37 -23.75 16.62
N MET A 445 4.45 -23.09 15.95
CA MET A 445 3.60 -22.04 16.55
C MET A 445 2.66 -22.61 17.61
N ALA A 446 2.11 -23.80 17.41
CA ALA A 446 1.30 -24.47 18.44
C ALA A 446 2.11 -24.73 19.72
N ALA A 447 3.37 -25.16 19.59
CA ALA A 447 4.26 -25.36 20.75
C ALA A 447 4.61 -24.05 21.45
N ILE A 448 4.91 -22.97 20.70
CA ILE A 448 5.20 -21.63 21.24
C ILE A 448 4.01 -21.09 22.02
N ASN A 449 2.82 -21.19 21.45
CA ASN A 449 1.60 -20.71 22.10
C ASN A 449 1.24 -21.48 23.37
N ALA A 450 1.51 -22.81 23.41
CA ALA A 450 1.32 -23.64 24.60
C ALA A 450 2.28 -23.21 25.73
N ASP A 451 3.57 -23.02 25.43
CA ASP A 451 4.59 -22.57 26.40
C ASP A 451 4.26 -21.16 26.96
N LEU A 452 3.90 -20.21 26.07
CA LEU A 452 3.52 -18.86 26.51
C LEU A 452 2.25 -18.87 27.40
N LYS A 453 1.29 -19.73 27.10
CA LYS A 453 0.08 -19.89 27.90
C LYS A 453 0.43 -20.38 29.29
N GLU A 454 1.24 -21.44 29.39
CA GLU A 454 1.69 -22.01 30.69
C GLU A 454 2.46 -20.97 31.54
N ARG A 455 3.37 -20.19 30.92
CA ARG A 455 4.09 -19.11 31.61
C ARG A 455 3.14 -18.03 32.15
N ARG A 456 2.13 -17.63 31.36
CA ARG A 456 1.15 -16.62 31.79
C ARG A 456 0.25 -17.13 32.92
N GLU A 457 -0.15 -18.40 32.91
CA GLU A 457 -0.91 -19.03 33.97
C GLU A 457 -0.10 -19.13 35.28
N ASN A 458 1.18 -19.52 35.23
CA ASN A 458 2.09 -19.58 36.35
C ASN A 458 2.35 -18.19 36.98
N LEU A 459 2.49 -17.14 36.15
CA LEU A 459 2.63 -15.75 36.64
C LEU A 459 1.37 -15.23 37.32
N GLN A 460 0.19 -15.62 36.88
CA GLN A 460 -1.07 -15.27 37.53
C GLN A 460 -1.23 -15.97 38.88
N GLN A 461 -0.81 -17.25 39.00
CA GLN A 461 -0.84 -18.01 40.24
C GLN A 461 0.15 -17.49 41.29
N ASN A 462 1.31 -16.99 40.88
CA ASN A 462 2.33 -16.45 41.79
C ASN A 462 2.03 -15.00 42.26
N ASN A 463 1.07 -14.33 41.64
CA ASN A 463 0.62 -12.97 42.01
C ASN A 463 -0.69 -12.97 42.81
N LEU A 464 -1.24 -14.15 43.12
CA LEU A 464 -2.35 -14.41 44.06
C LEU A 464 -1.80 -14.93 45.40
#